data_344df21926051a06291125f5914f7f84
#
_entry.id   344df21926051a06291125f5914f7f84
#
_cell.length_a   1.000
_cell.length_b   1.000
_cell.length_c   1.000
_cell.angle_alpha   90.00
_cell.angle_beta   90.00
_cell.angle_gamma   90.00
#
_symmetry.space_group_name_H-M   'P 1'
#
loop_
_entity.id
_entity.type
_entity.pdbx_description
1 polymer ?
#
loop_
_entity_poly.entity_id
_entity_poly.type
_entity_poly.pdbx_seq_one_letter_code
_entity_poly.pdbx_strand_id
1 'polypeptide(L)'
;MNLEDVKLKLFEKLKPSGWDKVFKSFIFSSDFDEILTNLWNLTTIDKRFTPPIKDIFRAFEECPYDKLKVIIMTPDPYPQLGIADGIAFSCSKTDNLQASLRYMFKEL
;
A
#
# COMPACT_ATOMS: atom_id res chain seq x y z
N MET A 1 -11.88 13.92 -6.37
CA MET A 1 -10.48 13.70 -5.94
C MET A 1 -9.58 14.69 -6.67
N ASN A 2 -8.71 15.37 -5.95
CA ASN A 2 -7.65 16.12 -6.59
C ASN A 2 -6.44 15.19 -6.80
N LEU A 3 -6.22 14.79 -8.03
CA LEU A 3 -5.19 13.79 -8.37
C LEU A 3 -3.79 14.26 -8.00
N GLU A 4 -3.46 15.52 -8.29
CA GLU A 4 -2.13 16.05 -7.96
C GLU A 4 -1.86 16.09 -6.46
N ASP A 5 -2.87 16.43 -5.64
CA ASP A 5 -2.73 16.43 -4.19
C ASP A 5 -2.49 15.02 -3.65
N VAL A 6 -3.20 14.03 -4.16
CA VAL A 6 -3.02 12.63 -3.74
C VAL A 6 -1.63 12.14 -4.08
N LYS A 7 -1.17 12.38 -5.31
CA LYS A 7 0.17 12.00 -5.76
C LYS A 7 1.25 12.67 -4.91
N LEU A 8 1.10 13.95 -4.65
CA LEU A 8 2.07 14.70 -3.84
C LEU A 8 2.12 14.17 -2.40
N LYS A 9 0.98 13.87 -1.79
CA LYS A 9 0.93 13.31 -0.45
C LYS A 9 1.62 11.94 -0.38
N LEU A 10 1.37 11.08 -1.34
CA LEU A 10 2.02 9.76 -1.41
C LEU A 10 3.54 9.90 -1.58
N PHE A 11 3.96 10.82 -2.44
CA PHE A 11 5.38 11.10 -2.67
C PHE A 11 6.07 11.61 -1.40
N GLU A 12 5.45 12.59 -0.72
CA GLU A 12 6.00 13.16 0.51
C GLU A 12 6.15 12.12 1.63
N LYS A 13 5.22 11.18 1.73
CA LYS A 13 5.29 10.11 2.73
C LYS A 13 6.46 9.15 2.50
N LEU A 14 6.97 9.06 1.28
CA LEU A 14 8.11 8.19 0.95
C LEU A 14 9.47 8.85 1.24
N LYS A 15 9.51 10.17 1.42
CA LYS A 15 10.77 10.89 1.65
C LYS A 15 11.57 10.39 2.85
N PRO A 16 10.96 10.20 4.05
CA PRO A 16 11.74 9.74 5.20
C PRO A 16 12.41 8.39 5.00
N SER A 17 11.82 7.50 4.19
CA SER A 17 12.36 6.17 3.92
C SER A 17 13.33 6.12 2.73
N GLY A 18 13.43 7.20 1.95
CA GLY A 18 14.32 7.29 0.79
C GLY A 18 13.78 6.68 -0.49
N TRP A 19 12.56 6.12 -0.47
CA TRP A 19 11.94 5.53 -1.67
C TRP A 19 11.40 6.57 -2.64
N ASP A 20 11.26 7.83 -2.22
CA ASP A 20 10.79 8.91 -3.08
C ASP A 20 11.60 9.02 -4.38
N LYS A 21 12.91 8.89 -4.30
CA LYS A 21 13.80 8.98 -5.47
C LYS A 21 13.57 7.82 -6.44
N VAL A 22 13.27 6.64 -5.92
CA VAL A 22 13.02 5.45 -6.73
C VAL A 22 11.66 5.55 -7.43
N PHE A 23 10.65 6.05 -6.74
CA PHE A 23 9.27 6.08 -7.25
C PHE A 23 8.87 7.39 -7.93
N LYS A 24 9.72 8.41 -7.94
CA LYS A 24 9.36 9.73 -8.46
C LYS A 24 8.79 9.68 -9.88
N SER A 25 9.50 9.02 -10.80
CA SER A 25 9.06 8.94 -12.19
C SER A 25 7.75 8.19 -12.35
N PHE A 26 7.52 7.14 -11.56
CA PHE A 26 6.28 6.38 -11.58
C PHE A 26 5.12 7.20 -11.01
N ILE A 27 5.29 7.82 -9.85
CA ILE A 27 4.21 8.58 -9.18
C ILE A 27 3.71 9.72 -10.07
N PHE A 28 4.61 10.39 -10.78
CA PHE A 28 4.25 11.51 -11.65
C PHE A 28 4.04 11.09 -13.12
N SER A 29 3.86 9.79 -13.37
CA SER A 29 3.56 9.26 -14.70
C SER A 29 2.06 9.21 -14.99
N SER A 30 1.72 9.14 -16.28
CA SER A 30 0.33 8.93 -16.71
C SER A 30 -0.20 7.56 -16.32
N ASP A 31 0.67 6.55 -16.20
CA ASP A 31 0.27 5.20 -15.77
C ASP A 31 -0.29 5.22 -14.35
N PHE A 32 0.36 5.95 -13.45
CA PHE A 32 -0.13 6.07 -12.08
C PHE A 32 -1.40 6.90 -12.00
N ASP A 33 -1.53 7.92 -12.84
CA ASP A 33 -2.77 8.71 -12.96
C ASP A 33 -3.95 7.80 -13.31
N GLU A 34 -3.75 6.88 -14.26
CA GLU A 34 -4.77 5.93 -14.66
C GLU A 34 -5.15 4.99 -13.51
N ILE A 35 -4.17 4.45 -12.81
CA ILE A 35 -4.40 3.57 -11.65
C ILE A 35 -5.23 4.30 -10.58
N LEU A 36 -4.83 5.49 -10.19
CA LEU A 36 -5.54 6.27 -9.16
C LEU A 36 -6.96 6.63 -9.60
N THR A 37 -7.13 7.01 -10.86
CA THR A 37 -8.44 7.35 -11.42
C THR A 37 -9.36 6.14 -11.39
N ASN A 38 -8.87 4.96 -11.78
CA ASN A 38 -9.65 3.72 -11.74
C ASN A 38 -10.05 3.36 -10.31
N LEU A 39 -9.15 3.49 -9.35
CA LEU A 39 -9.47 3.25 -7.94
C LEU A 39 -10.52 4.22 -7.42
N TRP A 40 -10.41 5.49 -7.77
CA TRP A 40 -11.40 6.49 -7.37
C TRP A 40 -12.78 6.19 -7.96
N ASN A 41 -12.83 5.81 -9.23
CA ASN A 41 -14.09 5.47 -9.90
C ASN A 41 -14.80 4.29 -9.24
N LEU A 42 -14.07 3.33 -8.68
CA LEU A 42 -14.66 2.23 -7.90
C LEU A 42 -15.39 2.75 -6.66
N THR A 43 -14.87 3.79 -6.01
CA THR A 43 -15.55 4.36 -4.84
C THR A 43 -16.86 5.06 -5.21
N THR A 44 -16.93 5.70 -6.40
CA THR A 44 -18.14 6.42 -6.83
C THR A 44 -19.30 5.51 -7.20
N ILE A 45 -19.04 4.23 -7.52
CA ILE A 45 -20.08 3.25 -7.83
C ILE A 45 -20.30 2.26 -6.68
N ASP A 46 -19.94 2.65 -5.46
CA ASP A 46 -20.07 1.88 -4.23
C ASP A 46 -19.32 0.54 -4.24
N LYS A 47 -18.36 0.38 -5.13
CA LYS A 47 -17.40 -0.72 -5.08
C LYS A 47 -16.19 -0.27 -4.27
N ARG A 48 -15.82 -1.08 -3.30
CA ARG A 48 -14.74 -0.75 -2.39
C ARG A 48 -13.50 -1.59 -2.69
N PHE A 49 -12.36 -1.07 -2.36
CA PHE A 49 -11.09 -1.77 -2.52
C PHE A 49 -10.25 -1.65 -1.24
N THR A 50 -9.24 -2.48 -1.13
CA THR A 50 -8.36 -2.55 0.03
C THR A 50 -6.93 -2.82 -0.42
N PRO A 51 -5.90 -2.25 0.21
CA PRO A 51 -5.97 -1.28 1.31
C PRO A 51 -6.42 0.11 0.85
N PRO A 52 -6.69 1.07 1.77
CA PRO A 52 -6.99 2.46 1.37
C PRO A 52 -5.84 3.08 0.57
N ILE A 53 -6.14 4.05 -0.28
CA ILE A 53 -5.13 4.73 -1.12
C ILE A 53 -3.95 5.24 -0.28
N LYS A 54 -4.20 5.78 0.90
CA LYS A 54 -3.14 6.30 1.77
C LYS A 54 -2.12 5.23 2.20
N ASP A 55 -2.49 3.96 2.13
CA ASP A 55 -1.66 2.83 2.60
C ASP A 55 -1.04 2.01 1.48
N ILE A 56 -1.25 2.37 0.20
CA ILE A 56 -0.76 1.55 -0.91
C ILE A 56 0.77 1.44 -0.97
N PHE A 57 1.50 2.41 -0.44
CA PHE A 57 2.96 2.38 -0.38
C PHE A 57 3.49 2.17 1.03
N ARG A 58 2.66 1.74 1.97
CA ARG A 58 3.05 1.63 3.38
C ARG A 58 4.25 0.72 3.59
N ALA A 59 4.37 -0.38 2.85
CA ALA A 59 5.53 -1.28 2.95
C ALA A 59 6.84 -0.52 2.72
N PHE A 60 6.86 0.41 1.77
CA PHE A 60 8.03 1.22 1.46
C PHE A 60 8.25 2.32 2.50
N GLU A 61 7.19 2.87 3.08
CA GLU A 61 7.30 3.87 4.14
C GLU A 61 7.93 3.28 5.40
N GLU A 62 7.63 2.02 5.70
CA GLU A 62 8.07 1.34 6.93
C GLU A 62 9.46 0.70 6.82
N CYS A 63 9.99 0.51 5.60
CA CYS A 63 11.31 -0.08 5.39
C CYS A 63 12.19 0.87 4.59
N PRO A 64 13.16 1.55 5.21
CA PRO A 64 14.06 2.45 4.49
C PRO A 64 14.79 1.74 3.34
N TYR A 65 14.95 2.45 2.22
CA TYR A 65 15.58 1.91 1.03
C TYR A 65 16.96 1.32 1.31
N ASP A 66 17.76 1.99 2.11
CA ASP A 66 19.14 1.57 2.42
C ASP A 66 19.22 0.40 3.40
N LYS A 67 18.10 0.01 4.00
CA LYS A 67 18.02 -1.12 4.96
C LYS A 67 17.31 -2.33 4.38
N LEU A 68 16.86 -2.25 3.13
CA LEU A 68 16.15 -3.35 2.49
C LEU A 68 17.08 -4.55 2.29
N LYS A 69 16.62 -5.72 2.72
CA LYS A 69 17.35 -6.99 2.54
C LYS A 69 16.51 -8.05 1.83
N VAL A 70 15.21 -8.07 2.10
CA VAL A 70 14.29 -9.07 1.56
C VAL A 70 13.00 -8.39 1.15
N ILE A 71 12.46 -8.76 0.00
CA ILE A 71 11.14 -8.32 -0.48
C ILE A 71 10.23 -9.55 -0.49
N ILE A 72 9.09 -9.43 0.20
CA ILE A 72 8.03 -10.43 0.16
C ILE A 72 6.90 -9.90 -0.72
N MET A 73 6.61 -10.62 -1.81
CA MET A 73 5.53 -10.25 -2.72
C MET A 73 4.41 -11.28 -2.63
N THR A 74 3.18 -10.79 -2.53
CA THR A 74 1.98 -11.62 -2.49
C THR A 74 1.03 -11.20 -3.60
N PRO A 75 0.15 -12.12 -4.09
CA PRO A 75 -0.73 -11.79 -5.22
C PRO A 75 -1.78 -10.75 -4.86
N ASP A 76 -2.38 -10.84 -3.67
CA ASP A 76 -3.53 -10.03 -3.29
C ASP A 76 -3.48 -9.60 -1.84
N PRO A 77 -4.00 -8.39 -1.49
CA PRO A 77 -4.25 -8.03 -0.09
C PRO A 77 -5.40 -8.85 0.48
N TYR A 78 -5.57 -8.81 1.81
CA TYR A 78 -6.76 -9.37 2.44
C TYR A 78 -8.02 -8.71 1.84
N PRO A 79 -9.02 -9.50 1.41
CA PRO A 79 -10.15 -8.95 0.67
C PRO A 79 -11.19 -8.22 1.53
N GLN A 80 -11.26 -8.53 2.82
CA GLN A 80 -12.22 -7.88 3.72
C GLN A 80 -11.79 -6.45 4.04
N LEU A 81 -12.75 -5.52 3.99
CA LEU A 81 -12.47 -4.13 4.32
C LEU A 81 -11.95 -3.99 5.76
N GLY A 82 -10.96 -3.12 5.94
CA GLY A 82 -10.39 -2.83 7.25
C GLY A 82 -9.33 -3.81 7.72
N ILE A 83 -8.99 -4.85 6.95
CA ILE A 83 -7.96 -5.83 7.31
C ILE A 83 -6.60 -5.50 6.69
N ALA A 84 -6.54 -5.32 5.36
CA ALA A 84 -5.28 -5.00 4.68
C ALA A 84 -4.79 -3.60 5.08
N ASP A 85 -3.51 -3.49 5.35
CA ASP A 85 -2.89 -2.25 5.83
C ASP A 85 -1.68 -1.78 4.99
N GLY A 86 -1.50 -2.37 3.81
CA GLY A 86 -0.45 -2.00 2.86
C GLY A 86 0.84 -2.80 3.00
N ILE A 87 0.93 -3.69 3.98
CA ILE A 87 2.08 -4.57 4.19
C ILE A 87 1.63 -6.01 4.05
N ALA A 88 2.35 -6.81 3.26
CA ALA A 88 2.00 -8.21 3.00
C ALA A 88 1.77 -8.97 4.31
N PHE A 89 0.65 -9.68 4.39
CA PHE A 89 0.19 -10.48 5.53
C PHE A 89 -0.15 -9.69 6.80
N SER A 90 0.20 -8.40 6.88
CA SER A 90 -0.08 -7.58 8.06
C SER A 90 -1.58 -7.29 8.18
N CYS A 91 -2.06 -7.29 9.42
CA CYS A 91 -3.45 -6.98 9.78
C CYS A 91 -3.49 -6.11 11.04
N SER A 92 -2.63 -5.09 11.10
CA SER A 92 -2.44 -4.24 12.28
C SER A 92 -3.68 -3.45 12.70
N LYS A 93 -4.68 -3.34 11.81
CA LYS A 93 -5.93 -2.61 12.07
C LYS A 93 -6.98 -3.47 12.80
N THR A 94 -6.67 -4.73 13.07
CA THR A 94 -7.57 -5.66 13.77
C THR A 94 -6.81 -6.39 14.86
N ASP A 95 -7.51 -6.79 15.93
CA ASP A 95 -6.95 -7.58 17.02
C ASP A 95 -6.82 -9.07 16.66
N ASN A 96 -7.40 -9.48 15.52
CA ASN A 96 -7.43 -10.89 15.11
C ASN A 96 -6.38 -11.17 14.04
N LEU A 97 -5.46 -12.08 14.32
CA LEU A 97 -4.51 -12.55 13.32
C LEU A 97 -5.23 -13.34 12.24
N GLN A 98 -4.94 -13.03 10.98
CA GLN A 98 -5.47 -13.79 9.86
C GLN A 98 -4.78 -15.15 9.75
N ALA A 99 -5.44 -16.12 9.09
CA ALA A 99 -4.98 -17.51 9.05
C ALA A 99 -3.54 -17.65 8.56
N SER A 100 -3.18 -16.99 7.47
CA SER A 100 -1.83 -17.05 6.91
C SER A 100 -0.77 -16.61 7.92
N LEU A 101 -1.04 -15.49 8.61
CA LEU A 101 -0.11 -14.93 9.58
C LEU A 101 -0.01 -15.84 10.83
N ARG A 102 -1.12 -16.45 11.24
CA ARG A 102 -1.10 -17.45 12.34
C ARG A 102 -0.20 -18.64 12.02
N TYR A 103 -0.29 -19.17 10.79
CA TYR A 103 0.58 -20.26 10.35
C TYR A 103 2.04 -19.84 10.35
N MET A 104 2.36 -18.64 9.88
CA MET A 104 3.73 -18.13 9.88
C MET A 104 4.29 -18.03 11.30
N PHE A 105 3.53 -17.48 12.24
CA PHE A 105 3.95 -17.37 13.64
C PHE A 105 4.14 -18.73 14.32
N LYS A 106 3.39 -19.74 13.91
CA LYS A 106 3.53 -21.10 14.42
C LYS A 106 4.87 -21.72 14.07
N GLU A 107 5.44 -21.34 12.91
CA GLU A 107 6.72 -21.92 12.42
C GLU A 107 7.96 -21.18 12.96
N LEU A 108 7.78 -20.08 13.64
CA LEU A 108 8.90 -19.30 14.18
C LEU A 108 9.42 -19.87 15.54
#